data_92eb489d71b5c15b48f1fc5f762b7e03
#
_entry.id   92eb489d71b5c15b48f1fc5f762b7e03
#
_cell.length_a   1.000
_cell.length_b   1.000
_cell.length_c   1.000
_cell.angle_alpha   90.00
_cell.angle_beta   90.00
_cell.angle_gamma   90.00
#
_symmetry.space_group_name_H-M   'P 1'
#
loop_
_entity.id
_entity.type
_entity.pdbx_description
1 polymer ?
#
loop_
_entity_poly.entity_id
_entity_poly.type
_entity_poly.pdbx_seq_one_letter_code
_entity_poly.pdbx_strand_id
1 'polypeptide(L)'
;MSKRIDTKKIEPVTGLPVSDVICAGIASPEPIAPASYTDARAAVDALRVIYDRNTAFLRDAFHKVAKGEIAPQRFRAFYPELRFSTASFAHVDTRLAYGHVSLPGDYATTLTRPDLFDTYLMEQIRLLVKNHGVPVTVQESTTPIPLHFAFLEGTYVESSVSDAFKYPLRDMFDVPDLGNTDDSIVNGDMEFQTLEVMPLAPFTGQRVDYSLHRLSHYTATSPSHFQNYVLFTNYQFYLDEFCAHARKLMAEGGGGYTKFVEPGNLITFAGNSTPSQGVEPARLPQMPAYHLAKADGSGITMVNIGVGPSNAKTITDHIAVLRPHAWLMLGHCAGLPAVMHSAAIQYRTPAAGHR
;
A
#
# COMPACT_ATOMS: atom_id res chain seq x y z
N MET A 1 12.30 -34.37 17.23
CA MET A 1 13.61 -34.58 16.55
C MET A 1 13.64 -33.71 15.31
N SER A 2 14.20 -32.51 15.41
CA SER A 2 14.39 -31.59 14.28
C SER A 2 15.61 -32.05 13.49
N LYS A 3 15.44 -32.48 12.24
CA LYS A 3 16.56 -32.74 11.33
C LYS A 3 17.21 -31.39 11.00
N ARG A 4 18.40 -31.13 11.55
CA ARG A 4 19.26 -30.04 11.06
C ARG A 4 19.55 -30.30 9.58
N ILE A 5 19.19 -29.33 8.75
CA ILE A 5 19.58 -29.31 7.33
C ILE A 5 21.08 -29.08 7.30
N ASP A 6 21.80 -30.04 6.74
CA ASP A 6 23.26 -29.95 6.57
C ASP A 6 23.58 -28.96 5.45
N THR A 7 23.89 -27.72 5.83
CA THR A 7 24.20 -26.62 4.91
C THR A 7 25.51 -26.82 4.11
N LYS A 8 26.29 -27.86 4.41
CA LYS A 8 27.54 -28.19 3.68
C LYS A 8 27.32 -28.90 2.33
N LYS A 9 26.05 -29.22 1.96
CA LYS A 9 25.72 -29.91 0.70
C LYS A 9 24.91 -29.08 -0.27
N ILE A 10 24.79 -27.79 -0.07
CA ILE A 10 24.28 -26.90 -1.12
C ILE A 10 25.49 -26.57 -1.99
N GLU A 11 25.73 -27.38 -2.98
CA GLU A 11 26.62 -26.98 -4.07
C GLU A 11 26.03 -25.73 -4.68
N PRO A 12 26.84 -24.66 -4.84
CA PRO A 12 26.34 -23.48 -5.57
C PRO A 12 25.92 -24.00 -6.94
N VAL A 13 24.74 -23.54 -7.42
CA VAL A 13 24.30 -23.78 -8.79
C VAL A 13 25.31 -23.07 -9.70
N THR A 14 26.45 -23.73 -9.89
CA THR A 14 27.52 -23.31 -10.78
C THR A 14 27.05 -23.65 -12.18
N GLY A 15 26.67 -22.61 -12.95
CA GLY A 15 26.39 -22.83 -14.36
C GLY A 15 25.45 -21.84 -15.04
N LEU A 16 24.87 -20.91 -14.32
CA LEU A 16 24.33 -19.73 -14.99
C LEU A 16 25.51 -18.77 -15.25
N PRO A 17 25.83 -18.45 -16.50
CA PRO A 17 26.86 -17.46 -16.78
C PRO A 17 26.49 -16.18 -16.01
N VAL A 18 27.48 -15.54 -15.36
CA VAL A 18 27.31 -14.17 -14.86
C VAL A 18 26.77 -13.40 -16.05
N SER A 19 25.54 -12.92 -15.90
CA SER A 19 24.81 -12.37 -17.05
C SER A 19 25.60 -11.15 -17.55
N ASP A 20 25.90 -11.12 -18.84
CA ASP A 20 26.52 -9.95 -19.50
C ASP A 20 25.75 -8.64 -19.19
N VAL A 21 24.49 -8.76 -18.78
CA VAL A 21 23.62 -7.69 -18.30
C VAL A 21 24.19 -6.99 -17.05
N ILE A 22 24.80 -7.74 -16.13
CA ILE A 22 25.39 -7.17 -14.90
C ILE A 22 26.64 -6.36 -15.23
N CYS A 23 27.36 -6.71 -16.29
CA CYS A 23 28.56 -6.04 -16.73
C CYS A 23 28.31 -4.77 -17.58
N ALA A 24 27.11 -4.58 -18.12
CA ALA A 24 26.76 -3.48 -19.02
C ALA A 24 26.51 -2.12 -18.33
N GLY A 25 26.58 -2.08 -16.98
CA GLY A 25 26.27 -0.88 -16.20
C GLY A 25 24.78 -0.79 -15.83
N ILE A 26 24.45 0.25 -15.06
CA ILE A 26 23.08 0.52 -14.58
C ILE A 26 22.53 1.73 -15.30
N ALA A 27 21.42 1.55 -16.01
CA ALA A 27 20.65 2.67 -16.56
C ALA A 27 19.65 3.16 -15.50
N SER A 28 19.64 4.45 -15.24
CA SER A 28 18.77 5.14 -14.29
C SER A 28 18.31 6.47 -14.88
N PRO A 29 17.17 7.01 -14.44
CA PRO A 29 16.81 8.39 -14.73
C PRO A 29 17.87 9.37 -14.20
N GLU A 30 17.99 10.54 -14.81
CA GLU A 30 18.85 11.61 -14.27
C GLU A 30 18.39 11.97 -12.84
N PRO A 31 19.29 12.04 -11.85
CA PRO A 31 18.92 12.33 -10.46
C PRO A 31 18.21 13.68 -10.32
N ILE A 32 17.18 13.74 -9.50
CA ILE A 32 16.55 15.01 -9.09
C ILE A 32 17.23 15.50 -7.82
N ALA A 33 17.72 16.74 -7.84
CA ALA A 33 18.37 17.36 -6.69
C ALA A 33 17.38 17.49 -5.51
N PRO A 34 17.83 17.30 -4.26
CA PRO A 34 17.02 17.55 -3.07
C PRO A 34 16.52 18.99 -3.03
N ALA A 35 15.23 19.16 -2.65
CA ALA A 35 14.63 20.49 -2.51
C ALA A 35 13.79 20.56 -1.23
N SER A 36 13.81 21.74 -0.58
CA SER A 36 13.11 21.99 0.67
C SER A 36 11.80 22.75 0.44
N TYR A 37 10.75 22.36 1.17
CA TYR A 37 9.40 22.88 1.02
C TYR A 37 8.78 23.24 2.37
N THR A 38 8.17 24.40 2.46
CA THR A 38 7.27 24.81 3.56
C THR A 38 5.80 24.68 3.18
N ASP A 39 5.52 24.64 1.88
CA ASP A 39 4.19 24.40 1.34
C ASP A 39 3.96 22.91 1.09
N ALA A 40 2.90 22.35 1.66
CA ALA A 40 2.62 20.93 1.58
C ALA A 40 2.21 20.48 0.17
N ARG A 41 1.49 21.34 -0.60
CA ARG A 41 1.12 21.02 -1.98
C ARG A 41 2.36 20.90 -2.85
N ALA A 42 3.26 21.87 -2.78
CA ALA A 42 4.50 21.85 -3.52
C ALA A 42 5.37 20.62 -3.19
N ALA A 43 5.42 20.22 -1.91
CA ALA A 43 6.11 19.00 -1.49
C ALA A 43 5.49 17.73 -2.09
N VAL A 44 4.15 17.60 -2.03
CA VAL A 44 3.44 16.43 -2.60
C VAL A 44 3.57 16.36 -4.11
N ASP A 45 3.52 17.51 -4.80
CA ASP A 45 3.71 17.58 -6.25
C ASP A 45 5.15 17.19 -6.64
N ALA A 46 6.15 17.58 -5.85
CA ALA A 46 7.53 17.14 -6.06
C ALA A 46 7.72 15.63 -5.84
N LEU A 47 7.09 15.05 -4.80
CA LEU A 47 7.07 13.60 -4.59
C LEU A 47 6.44 12.87 -5.78
N ARG A 48 5.36 13.42 -6.32
CA ARG A 48 4.66 12.86 -7.49
C ARG A 48 5.54 12.89 -8.73
N VAL A 49 6.22 13.99 -8.99
CA VAL A 49 7.14 14.12 -10.14
C VAL A 49 8.23 13.04 -10.11
N ILE A 50 8.85 12.80 -8.95
CA ILE A 50 9.86 11.75 -8.79
C ILE A 50 9.22 10.36 -9.03
N TYR A 51 8.11 10.07 -8.36
CA TYR A 51 7.46 8.77 -8.44
C TYR A 51 7.01 8.42 -9.86
N ASP A 52 6.28 9.34 -10.51
CA ASP A 52 5.73 9.12 -11.86
C ASP A 52 6.84 8.95 -12.89
N ARG A 53 7.88 9.78 -12.85
CA ARG A 53 9.04 9.66 -13.72
C ARG A 53 9.74 8.31 -13.56
N ASN A 54 10.00 7.90 -12.32
CA ASN A 54 10.78 6.71 -12.02
C ASN A 54 10.01 5.42 -12.34
N THR A 55 8.72 5.37 -12.05
CA THR A 55 7.87 4.24 -12.44
C THR A 55 7.63 4.19 -13.95
N ALA A 56 7.48 5.33 -14.62
CA ALA A 56 7.38 5.39 -16.07
C ALA A 56 8.65 4.88 -16.77
N PHE A 57 9.82 5.26 -16.26
CA PHE A 57 11.11 4.76 -16.76
C PHE A 57 11.20 3.23 -16.68
N LEU A 58 10.84 2.63 -15.56
CA LEU A 58 10.88 1.17 -15.40
C LEU A 58 9.90 0.46 -16.33
N ARG A 59 8.69 0.98 -16.47
CA ARG A 59 7.68 0.45 -17.39
C ARG A 59 8.12 0.54 -18.85
N ASP A 60 8.65 1.67 -19.27
CA ASP A 60 9.16 1.89 -20.62
C ASP A 60 10.33 0.96 -20.94
N ALA A 61 11.31 0.87 -20.01
CA ALA A 61 12.44 -0.04 -20.16
C ALA A 61 11.97 -1.51 -20.29
N PHE A 62 11.04 -1.94 -19.44
CA PHE A 62 10.47 -3.29 -19.53
C PHE A 62 9.82 -3.56 -20.87
N HIS A 63 8.98 -2.66 -21.37
CA HIS A 63 8.30 -2.82 -22.65
C HIS A 63 9.28 -2.81 -23.83
N LYS A 64 10.30 -1.96 -23.81
CA LYS A 64 11.32 -1.89 -24.85
C LYS A 64 12.20 -3.15 -24.90
N VAL A 65 12.59 -3.69 -23.72
CA VAL A 65 13.33 -4.96 -23.67
C VAL A 65 12.43 -6.10 -24.17
N ALA A 66 11.17 -6.15 -23.75
CA ALA A 66 10.22 -7.19 -24.16
C ALA A 66 10.00 -7.22 -25.68
N LYS A 67 10.07 -6.06 -26.33
CA LYS A 67 9.96 -5.93 -27.79
C LYS A 67 11.29 -6.11 -28.53
N GLY A 68 12.41 -6.23 -27.82
CA GLY A 68 13.74 -6.29 -28.41
C GLY A 68 14.22 -4.95 -28.98
N GLU A 69 13.62 -3.82 -28.59
CA GLU A 69 13.96 -2.48 -29.07
C GLU A 69 15.25 -1.94 -28.44
N ILE A 70 15.59 -2.41 -27.26
CA ILE A 70 16.84 -2.08 -26.55
C ILE A 70 17.52 -3.34 -26.06
N ALA A 71 18.85 -3.28 -25.94
CA ALA A 71 19.61 -4.39 -25.38
C ALA A 71 19.29 -4.58 -23.91
N PRO A 72 19.22 -5.82 -23.40
CA PRO A 72 19.08 -6.10 -22.00
C PRO A 72 20.26 -5.53 -21.19
N GLN A 73 19.94 -4.74 -20.15
CA GLN A 73 20.89 -4.20 -19.18
C GLN A 73 20.22 -4.05 -17.83
N ARG A 74 20.95 -3.64 -16.80
CA ARG A 74 20.36 -3.35 -15.50
C ARG A 74 19.63 -2.00 -15.53
N PHE A 75 18.34 -1.99 -15.20
CA PHE A 75 17.52 -0.78 -15.06
C PHE A 75 17.15 -0.60 -13.60
N ARG A 76 17.35 0.61 -13.09
CA ARG A 76 17.06 0.94 -11.69
C ARG A 76 16.49 2.33 -11.57
N ALA A 77 15.45 2.49 -10.75
CA ALA A 77 14.92 3.77 -10.33
C ALA A 77 14.50 3.67 -8.86
N PHE A 78 14.43 4.81 -8.18
CA PHE A 78 14.31 4.86 -6.74
C PHE A 78 12.98 5.48 -6.30
N TYR A 79 12.51 5.12 -5.10
CA TYR A 79 11.38 5.78 -4.48
C TYR A 79 11.67 7.23 -4.17
N PRO A 80 10.67 8.12 -4.22
CA PRO A 80 10.78 9.42 -3.58
C PRO A 80 10.89 9.24 -2.06
N GLU A 81 11.64 10.13 -1.43
CA GLU A 81 11.85 10.18 0.00
C GLU A 81 11.45 11.55 0.54
N LEU A 82 10.70 11.54 1.64
CA LEU A 82 10.45 12.71 2.46
C LEU A 82 11.42 12.69 3.64
N ARG A 83 12.22 13.74 3.79
CA ARG A 83 13.11 13.95 4.92
C ARG A 83 12.63 15.13 5.77
N PHE A 84 12.92 15.04 7.05
CA PHE A 84 12.60 16.05 8.02
C PHE A 84 13.66 16.10 9.10
N SER A 85 14.16 17.31 9.42
CA SER A 85 15.18 17.51 10.44
C SER A 85 14.76 18.62 11.38
N THR A 86 14.83 18.38 12.68
CA THR A 86 14.52 19.39 13.69
C THR A 86 15.47 19.31 14.87
N ALA A 87 15.91 20.48 15.37
CA ALA A 87 16.74 20.61 16.56
C ALA A 87 15.91 20.87 17.83
N SER A 88 14.58 20.98 17.71
CA SER A 88 13.69 21.35 18.82
C SER A 88 12.48 20.42 18.93
N PHE A 89 11.91 20.38 20.12
CA PHE A 89 10.64 19.69 20.34
C PHE A 89 9.49 20.44 19.64
N ALA A 90 8.46 19.70 19.26
CA ALA A 90 7.26 20.28 18.66
C ALA A 90 6.50 21.16 19.66
N HIS A 91 5.95 22.25 19.15
CA HIS A 91 5.01 23.10 19.90
C HIS A 91 3.58 22.62 19.70
N VAL A 92 3.25 21.46 20.28
CA VAL A 92 1.91 20.86 20.16
C VAL A 92 1.31 20.60 21.54
N ASP A 93 -0.02 20.65 21.58
CA ASP A 93 -0.76 20.09 22.69
C ASP A 93 -0.62 18.56 22.64
N THR A 94 -0.05 17.98 23.70
CA THR A 94 0.21 16.53 23.81
C THR A 94 -1.06 15.67 23.71
N ARG A 95 -2.24 16.27 23.76
CA ARG A 95 -3.52 15.60 23.50
C ARG A 95 -3.79 15.35 22.01
N LEU A 96 -3.04 16.00 21.11
CA LEU A 96 -3.15 15.85 19.65
C LEU A 96 -1.88 15.21 19.12
N ALA A 97 -1.90 13.89 19.00
CA ALA A 97 -0.71 13.07 18.81
C ALA A 97 -0.32 12.84 17.34
N TYR A 98 -0.62 13.70 16.38
CA TYR A 98 -0.17 13.52 15.00
C TYR A 98 0.39 14.76 14.34
N GLY A 99 1.13 14.52 13.25
CA GLY A 99 1.78 15.56 12.47
C GLY A 99 2.93 16.19 13.23
N HIS A 100 3.64 15.43 14.07
CA HIS A 100 4.87 15.86 14.71
C HIS A 100 5.80 14.66 14.97
N VAL A 101 7.07 14.96 15.17
CA VAL A 101 8.05 14.01 15.72
C VAL A 101 8.28 14.29 17.19
N SER A 102 8.49 13.23 17.98
CA SER A 102 8.57 13.35 19.44
C SER A 102 9.91 13.85 19.95
N LEU A 103 10.99 13.64 19.20
CA LEU A 103 12.37 13.99 19.58
C LEU A 103 13.02 14.83 18.49
N PRO A 104 13.95 15.74 18.85
CA PRO A 104 14.85 16.34 17.87
C PRO A 104 15.70 15.28 17.17
N GLY A 105 15.98 15.48 15.89
CA GLY A 105 16.78 14.56 15.08
C GLY A 105 16.44 14.60 13.61
N ASP A 106 17.01 13.66 12.87
CA ASP A 106 16.79 13.45 11.45
C ASP A 106 15.81 12.30 11.23
N TYR A 107 14.84 12.52 10.35
CA TYR A 107 13.77 11.59 10.03
C TYR A 107 13.63 11.44 8.53
N ALA A 108 13.32 10.23 8.07
CA ALA A 108 13.03 9.98 6.66
C ALA A 108 12.01 8.86 6.48
N THR A 109 11.34 8.88 5.35
CA THR A 109 10.51 7.78 4.86
C THR A 109 10.48 7.76 3.35
N THR A 110 10.56 6.56 2.78
CA THR A 110 10.25 6.35 1.36
C THR A 110 8.75 6.36 1.15
N LEU A 111 8.29 6.94 0.04
CA LEU A 111 6.87 7.09 -0.26
C LEU A 111 6.52 6.47 -1.62
N THR A 112 5.32 5.96 -1.71
CA THR A 112 4.75 5.45 -2.95
C THR A 112 3.36 6.02 -3.19
N ARG A 113 2.85 5.92 -4.42
CA ARG A 113 1.49 6.29 -4.80
C ARG A 113 1.04 7.65 -4.23
N PRO A 114 1.78 8.73 -4.48
CA PRO A 114 1.37 10.06 -4.02
C PRO A 114 0.03 10.53 -4.62
N ASP A 115 -0.45 9.89 -5.68
CA ASP A 115 -1.80 10.03 -6.22
C ASP A 115 -2.87 9.45 -5.26
N LEU A 116 -2.67 8.24 -4.77
CA LEU A 116 -3.58 7.54 -3.86
C LEU A 116 -3.60 8.18 -2.47
N PHE A 117 -2.44 8.62 -2.00
CA PHE A 117 -2.25 9.18 -0.66
C PHE A 117 -2.22 10.72 -0.63
N ASP A 118 -2.67 11.41 -1.68
CA ASP A 118 -2.57 12.87 -1.84
C ASP A 118 -3.07 13.63 -0.61
N THR A 119 -4.33 13.40 -0.23
CA THR A 119 -4.97 14.10 0.91
C THR A 119 -4.24 13.81 2.23
N TYR A 120 -3.86 12.56 2.46
CA TYR A 120 -3.13 12.16 3.65
C TYR A 120 -1.75 12.85 3.72
N LEU A 121 -0.99 12.82 2.65
CA LEU A 121 0.35 13.43 2.58
C LEU A 121 0.27 14.94 2.77
N MET A 122 -0.70 15.60 2.12
CA MET A 122 -0.97 17.03 2.29
C MET A 122 -1.20 17.40 3.75
N GLU A 123 -2.05 16.64 4.44
CA GLU A 123 -2.37 16.91 5.84
C GLU A 123 -1.17 16.68 6.76
N GLN A 124 -0.47 15.55 6.60
CA GLN A 124 0.68 15.21 7.44
C GLN A 124 1.85 16.19 7.26
N ILE A 125 2.19 16.54 6.02
CA ILE A 125 3.27 17.51 5.74
C ILE A 125 2.90 18.89 6.30
N ARG A 126 1.67 19.35 6.06
CA ARG A 126 1.18 20.63 6.59
C ARG A 126 1.28 20.71 8.12
N LEU A 127 0.87 19.64 8.80
CA LEU A 127 0.95 19.56 10.26
C LEU A 127 2.40 19.51 10.75
N LEU A 128 3.25 18.73 10.10
CA LEU A 128 4.67 18.60 10.44
C LEU A 128 5.38 19.97 10.35
N VAL A 129 5.22 20.66 9.23
CA VAL A 129 5.79 22.01 9.04
C VAL A 129 5.22 23.00 10.07
N LYS A 130 3.90 22.96 10.30
CA LYS A 130 3.24 23.87 11.28
C LYS A 130 3.75 23.64 12.70
N ASN A 131 3.87 22.39 13.13
CA ASN A 131 4.18 22.03 14.50
C ASN A 131 5.66 22.24 14.87
N HIS A 132 6.55 22.16 13.89
CA HIS A 132 7.99 22.31 14.12
C HIS A 132 8.59 23.62 13.57
N GLY A 133 7.90 24.29 12.66
CA GLY A 133 8.36 25.54 12.08
C GLY A 133 9.56 25.39 11.11
N VAL A 134 9.83 24.18 10.63
CA VAL A 134 10.94 23.87 9.71
C VAL A 134 10.42 23.23 8.43
N PRO A 135 11.11 23.39 7.28
CA PRO A 135 10.69 22.78 6.02
C PRO A 135 10.90 21.27 6.03
N VAL A 136 10.18 20.58 5.14
CA VAL A 136 10.49 19.22 4.72
C VAL A 136 11.39 19.22 3.50
N THR A 137 12.20 18.18 3.31
CA THR A 137 13.00 17.99 2.10
C THR A 137 12.47 16.80 1.32
N VAL A 138 12.28 17.00 0.01
CA VAL A 138 11.93 15.95 -0.94
C VAL A 138 13.14 15.64 -1.81
N GLN A 139 13.44 14.35 -1.96
CA GLN A 139 14.55 13.86 -2.77
C GLN A 139 14.26 12.43 -3.29
N GLU A 140 15.15 11.90 -4.11
CA GLU A 140 15.19 10.47 -4.40
C GLU A 140 15.86 9.73 -3.24
N SER A 141 15.29 8.59 -2.87
CA SER A 141 15.88 7.68 -1.88
C SER A 141 17.01 6.84 -2.50
N THR A 142 17.63 6.02 -1.66
CA THR A 142 18.50 4.91 -2.10
C THR A 142 17.78 3.59 -2.24
N THR A 143 16.48 3.53 -1.93
CA THR A 143 15.66 2.33 -2.00
C THR A 143 15.11 2.16 -3.42
N PRO A 144 15.48 1.10 -4.14
CA PRO A 144 15.00 0.90 -5.50
C PRO A 144 13.51 0.52 -5.53
N ILE A 145 12.83 0.94 -6.60
CA ILE A 145 11.46 0.51 -6.91
C ILE A 145 11.52 -0.86 -7.59
N PRO A 146 10.97 -1.92 -7.00
CA PRO A 146 10.84 -3.21 -7.67
C PRO A 146 9.97 -3.08 -8.93
N LEU A 147 10.35 -3.77 -9.99
CA LEU A 147 9.62 -3.69 -11.27
C LEU A 147 8.12 -3.96 -11.11
N HIS A 148 7.77 -4.99 -10.34
CA HIS A 148 6.36 -5.37 -10.11
C HIS A 148 5.54 -4.22 -9.51
N PHE A 149 6.15 -3.38 -8.68
CA PHE A 149 5.48 -2.25 -8.04
C PHE A 149 5.38 -1.00 -8.93
N ALA A 150 6.09 -0.99 -10.05
CA ALA A 150 5.91 0.04 -11.07
C ALA A 150 4.63 -0.15 -11.91
N PHE A 151 4.01 -1.35 -11.88
CA PHE A 151 2.76 -1.66 -12.59
C PHE A 151 1.59 -1.60 -11.61
N LEU A 152 0.72 -0.62 -11.80
CA LEU A 152 -0.29 -0.23 -10.82
C LEU A 152 -1.52 -1.13 -10.74
N GLU A 153 -1.91 -1.78 -11.83
CA GLU A 153 -3.18 -2.52 -11.89
C GLU A 153 -3.03 -3.79 -12.73
N GLY A 154 -2.93 -4.92 -12.04
CA GLY A 154 -3.28 -6.22 -12.59
C GLY A 154 -2.47 -6.72 -13.80
N THR A 155 -1.47 -5.98 -14.24
CA THR A 155 -0.55 -6.47 -15.27
C THR A 155 0.40 -7.45 -14.62
N TYR A 156 0.15 -8.72 -14.85
CA TYR A 156 1.08 -9.77 -14.43
C TYR A 156 2.34 -9.64 -15.30
N VAL A 157 3.38 -9.05 -14.71
CA VAL A 157 4.68 -8.90 -15.36
C VAL A 157 5.18 -10.24 -15.86
N GLU A 158 5.00 -11.31 -15.07
CA GLU A 158 5.38 -12.68 -15.42
C GLU A 158 4.63 -13.23 -16.64
N SER A 159 3.36 -12.90 -16.83
CA SER A 159 2.59 -13.37 -18.01
C SER A 159 2.96 -12.65 -19.30
N SER A 160 3.57 -11.48 -19.16
CA SER A 160 4.11 -10.70 -20.30
C SER A 160 5.54 -11.09 -20.65
N VAL A 161 6.20 -11.87 -19.79
CA VAL A 161 7.52 -12.46 -20.02
C VAL A 161 7.32 -13.70 -20.90
N SER A 162 7.34 -13.51 -22.21
CA SER A 162 7.43 -14.61 -23.15
C SER A 162 8.83 -15.22 -23.12
N ASP A 163 9.00 -16.41 -23.74
CA ASP A 163 10.31 -17.05 -23.99
C ASP A 163 11.33 -16.12 -24.69
N ALA A 164 10.90 -14.92 -25.09
CA ALA A 164 11.74 -13.88 -25.67
C ALA A 164 12.74 -13.25 -24.70
N PHE A 165 12.51 -13.34 -23.38
CA PHE A 165 13.47 -12.84 -22.41
C PHE A 165 14.63 -13.83 -22.23
N LYS A 166 15.76 -13.49 -22.83
CA LYS A 166 17.00 -14.27 -22.73
C LYS A 166 17.59 -14.30 -21.29
N TYR A 167 17.22 -13.33 -20.45
CA TYR A 167 17.75 -13.12 -19.10
C TYR A 167 16.62 -13.11 -18.06
N PRO A 168 16.86 -13.58 -16.83
CA PRO A 168 15.91 -13.46 -15.73
C PRO A 168 15.59 -11.99 -15.43
N LEU A 169 14.33 -11.69 -15.11
CA LEU A 169 13.90 -10.32 -14.75
C LEU A 169 14.72 -9.72 -13.63
N ARG A 170 15.08 -10.52 -12.61
CA ARG A 170 15.90 -10.10 -11.46
C ARG A 170 17.30 -9.61 -11.83
N ASP A 171 17.81 -10.00 -12.99
CA ASP A 171 19.12 -9.54 -13.47
C ASP A 171 19.01 -8.15 -14.09
N MET A 172 17.85 -7.83 -14.66
CA MET A 172 17.58 -6.56 -15.35
C MET A 172 16.90 -5.53 -14.45
N PHE A 173 16.11 -5.96 -13.47
CA PHE A 173 15.31 -5.08 -12.63
C PHE A 173 15.43 -5.47 -11.16
N ASP A 174 15.17 -4.52 -10.27
CA ASP A 174 15.08 -4.80 -8.85
C ASP A 174 13.80 -5.58 -8.51
N VAL A 175 13.90 -6.45 -7.52
CA VAL A 175 12.80 -7.25 -6.96
C VAL A 175 12.55 -6.80 -5.52
N PRO A 176 11.38 -7.12 -4.91
CA PRO A 176 11.11 -6.76 -3.52
C PRO A 176 12.18 -7.29 -2.56
N ASP A 177 12.66 -6.42 -1.70
CA ASP A 177 13.61 -6.74 -0.64
C ASP A 177 12.84 -6.95 0.68
N LEU A 178 13.05 -8.09 1.33
CA LEU A 178 12.42 -8.44 2.61
C LEU A 178 12.71 -7.41 3.70
N GLY A 179 13.93 -6.85 3.75
CA GLY A 179 14.28 -5.82 4.72
C GLY A 179 13.53 -4.49 4.54
N ASN A 180 13.00 -4.24 3.34
CA ASN A 180 12.18 -3.05 3.05
C ASN A 180 10.67 -3.34 3.07
N THR A 181 10.26 -4.61 3.22
CA THR A 181 8.85 -5.03 3.24
C THR A 181 8.44 -5.63 4.58
N ASP A 182 9.30 -5.65 5.58
CA ASP A 182 8.99 -6.13 6.92
C ASP A 182 8.18 -5.12 7.75
N ASP A 183 7.75 -5.55 8.93
CA ASP A 183 6.96 -4.74 9.86
C ASP A 183 7.76 -4.32 11.11
N SER A 184 9.09 -4.29 11.04
CA SER A 184 9.96 -4.00 12.19
C SER A 184 9.68 -2.65 12.86
N ILE A 185 9.33 -1.62 12.06
CA ILE A 185 8.95 -0.30 12.58
C ILE A 185 7.64 -0.40 13.37
N VAL A 186 6.61 -1.02 12.79
CA VAL A 186 5.28 -1.12 13.40
C VAL A 186 5.28 -2.02 14.63
N ASN A 187 6.04 -3.10 14.58
CA ASN A 187 6.16 -4.06 15.68
C ASN A 187 7.01 -3.52 16.82
N GLY A 188 7.79 -2.46 16.60
CA GLY A 188 8.71 -1.92 17.60
C GLY A 188 9.98 -2.76 17.77
N ASP A 189 10.31 -3.59 16.79
CA ASP A 189 11.52 -4.44 16.79
C ASP A 189 12.77 -3.65 16.37
N MET A 190 12.59 -2.44 15.87
CA MET A 190 13.68 -1.58 15.42
C MET A 190 14.31 -0.85 16.60
N GLU A 191 15.62 -0.96 16.75
CA GLU A 191 16.40 -0.23 17.78
C GLU A 191 16.61 1.23 17.34
N PHE A 192 15.63 2.09 17.58
CA PHE A 192 15.66 3.51 17.18
C PHE A 192 16.86 4.28 17.72
N GLN A 193 17.40 3.89 18.88
CA GLN A 193 18.55 4.56 19.52
C GLN A 193 19.86 4.41 18.74
N THR A 194 19.95 3.44 17.85
CA THR A 194 21.14 3.17 17.04
C THR A 194 21.07 3.77 15.65
N LEU A 195 19.92 4.36 15.26
CA LEU A 195 19.71 4.91 13.94
C LEU A 195 20.20 6.35 13.84
N GLU A 196 20.96 6.64 12.80
CA GLU A 196 21.32 8.02 12.44
C GLU A 196 20.10 8.80 11.90
N VAL A 197 19.21 8.10 11.20
CA VAL A 197 17.98 8.66 10.63
C VAL A 197 16.81 7.81 11.10
N MET A 198 15.87 8.43 11.81
CA MET A 198 14.69 7.78 12.37
C MET A 198 13.58 7.64 11.31
N PRO A 199 12.74 6.59 11.39
CA PRO A 199 11.60 6.46 10.48
C PRO A 199 10.56 7.56 10.74
N LEU A 200 10.11 8.20 9.64
CA LEU A 200 9.05 9.22 9.68
C LEU A 200 7.64 8.61 9.53
N ALA A 201 7.55 7.37 9.08
CA ALA A 201 6.27 6.68 8.88
C ALA A 201 6.36 5.21 9.31
N PRO A 202 5.23 4.59 9.69
CA PRO A 202 5.20 3.19 10.14
C PRO A 202 5.48 2.18 9.03
N PHE A 203 5.29 2.56 7.76
CA PHE A 203 5.49 1.68 6.60
C PHE A 203 6.41 2.33 5.58
N THR A 204 7.36 1.58 5.05
CA THR A 204 8.19 1.99 3.91
C THR A 204 7.39 2.00 2.60
N GLY A 205 7.89 2.68 1.56
CA GLY A 205 7.27 2.66 0.24
C GLY A 205 7.12 1.25 -0.33
N GLN A 206 8.15 0.40 -0.20
CA GLN A 206 8.05 -1.01 -0.63
C GLN A 206 7.03 -1.82 0.17
N ARG A 207 6.93 -1.59 1.50
CA ARG A 207 5.94 -2.26 2.34
C ARG A 207 4.51 -1.88 1.97
N VAL A 208 4.30 -0.61 1.63
CA VAL A 208 3.00 -0.13 1.14
C VAL A 208 2.67 -0.79 -0.19
N ASP A 209 3.57 -0.74 -1.18
CA ASP A 209 3.34 -1.35 -2.50
C ASP A 209 3.07 -2.85 -2.41
N TYR A 210 3.83 -3.57 -1.59
CA TYR A 210 3.56 -4.98 -1.32
C TYR A 210 2.12 -5.20 -0.84
N SER A 211 1.64 -4.39 0.09
CA SER A 211 0.27 -4.47 0.58
C SER A 211 -0.77 -4.13 -0.47
N LEU A 212 -0.55 -3.10 -1.29
CA LEU A 212 -1.47 -2.73 -2.37
C LEU A 212 -1.62 -3.87 -3.38
N HIS A 213 -0.52 -4.52 -3.77
CA HIS A 213 -0.57 -5.70 -4.63
C HIS A 213 -1.30 -6.89 -3.99
N ARG A 214 -1.06 -7.13 -2.70
CA ARG A 214 -1.77 -8.20 -1.97
C ARG A 214 -3.26 -7.91 -1.84
N LEU A 215 -3.65 -6.64 -1.62
CA LEU A 215 -5.06 -6.24 -1.61
C LEU A 215 -5.73 -6.54 -2.95
N SER A 216 -5.13 -6.12 -4.07
CA SER A 216 -5.67 -6.43 -5.41
C SER A 216 -5.86 -7.95 -5.60
N HIS A 217 -4.87 -8.74 -5.18
CA HIS A 217 -4.93 -10.20 -5.29
C HIS A 217 -6.04 -10.81 -4.44
N TYR A 218 -6.16 -10.40 -3.17
CA TYR A 218 -7.13 -10.98 -2.24
C TYR A 218 -8.56 -10.53 -2.48
N THR A 219 -8.76 -9.32 -3.01
CA THR A 219 -10.08 -8.71 -3.11
C THR A 219 -10.63 -8.65 -4.53
N ALA A 220 -9.79 -8.86 -5.54
CA ALA A 220 -10.05 -8.64 -6.96
C ALA A 220 -10.57 -7.23 -7.26
N THR A 221 -10.17 -6.23 -6.44
CA THR A 221 -10.45 -4.81 -6.68
C THR A 221 -9.18 -3.99 -6.55
N SER A 222 -9.10 -2.88 -7.29
CA SER A 222 -7.99 -1.95 -7.13
C SER A 222 -8.00 -1.29 -5.75
N PRO A 223 -6.84 -1.14 -5.09
CA PRO A 223 -6.74 -0.41 -3.83
C PRO A 223 -7.26 1.03 -3.91
N SER A 224 -7.29 1.63 -5.11
CA SER A 224 -7.83 2.97 -5.34
C SER A 224 -9.33 3.11 -5.08
N HIS A 225 -10.05 1.99 -4.95
CA HIS A 225 -11.49 1.98 -4.65
C HIS A 225 -11.80 1.93 -3.15
N PHE A 226 -10.81 1.57 -2.33
CA PHE A 226 -11.02 1.50 -0.88
C PHE A 226 -11.44 2.86 -0.31
N GLN A 227 -12.36 2.81 0.64
CA GLN A 227 -12.91 3.97 1.31
C GLN A 227 -12.43 4.05 2.76
N ASN A 228 -12.56 5.21 3.39
CA ASN A 228 -12.07 5.46 4.73
C ASN A 228 -12.81 4.70 5.85
N TYR A 229 -13.98 4.15 5.56
CA TYR A 229 -14.73 3.31 6.49
C TYR A 229 -14.78 1.89 5.97
N VAL A 230 -14.20 0.94 6.73
CA VAL A 230 -14.09 -0.45 6.31
C VAL A 230 -14.94 -1.34 7.21
N LEU A 231 -15.81 -2.11 6.60
CA LEU A 231 -16.62 -3.14 7.26
C LEU A 231 -16.07 -4.52 6.90
N PHE A 232 -15.82 -5.34 7.89
CA PHE A 232 -15.46 -6.73 7.70
C PHE A 232 -16.63 -7.63 8.08
N THR A 233 -16.85 -8.69 7.33
CA THR A 233 -17.81 -9.73 7.69
C THR A 233 -17.32 -11.09 7.23
N ASN A 234 -17.79 -12.14 7.89
CA ASN A 234 -17.68 -13.52 7.43
C ASN A 234 -19.07 -14.14 7.12
N TYR A 235 -20.10 -13.31 7.10
CA TYR A 235 -21.48 -13.72 6.81
C TYR A 235 -21.92 -13.24 5.43
N GLN A 236 -22.22 -14.16 4.55
CA GLN A 236 -22.69 -13.86 3.19
C GLN A 236 -23.97 -13.02 3.20
N PHE A 237 -24.86 -13.26 4.15
CA PHE A 237 -26.10 -12.51 4.30
C PHE A 237 -25.87 -10.98 4.40
N TYR A 238 -24.93 -10.53 5.24
CA TYR A 238 -24.64 -9.10 5.37
C TYR A 238 -24.06 -8.52 4.09
N LEU A 239 -23.27 -9.31 3.38
CA LEU A 239 -22.70 -8.89 2.11
C LEU A 239 -23.78 -8.75 1.04
N ASP A 240 -24.70 -9.72 0.96
CA ASP A 240 -25.80 -9.71 -0.02
C ASP A 240 -26.70 -8.49 0.19
N GLU A 241 -27.05 -8.20 1.45
CA GLU A 241 -27.84 -7.01 1.81
C GLU A 241 -27.11 -5.70 1.47
N PHE A 242 -25.80 -5.63 1.76
CA PHE A 242 -24.99 -4.47 1.40
C PHE A 242 -24.96 -4.26 -0.12
N CYS A 243 -24.73 -5.30 -0.90
CA CYS A 243 -24.70 -5.23 -2.36
C CYS A 243 -26.08 -4.87 -2.93
N ALA A 244 -27.16 -5.46 -2.42
CA ALA A 244 -28.52 -5.13 -2.84
C ALA A 244 -28.86 -3.65 -2.58
N HIS A 245 -28.52 -3.17 -1.39
CA HIS A 245 -28.69 -1.76 -1.02
C HIS A 245 -27.86 -0.84 -1.90
N ALA A 246 -26.57 -1.15 -2.13
CA ALA A 246 -25.69 -0.34 -2.97
C ALA A 246 -26.17 -0.26 -4.42
N ARG A 247 -26.58 -1.38 -5.03
CA ARG A 247 -27.13 -1.39 -6.39
C ARG A 247 -28.43 -0.57 -6.50
N LYS A 248 -29.31 -0.68 -5.49
CA LYS A 248 -30.51 0.15 -5.42
C LYS A 248 -30.17 1.63 -5.36
N LEU A 249 -29.23 2.03 -4.49
CA LEU A 249 -28.77 3.42 -4.42
C LEU A 249 -28.22 3.91 -5.74
N MET A 250 -27.41 3.11 -6.45
CA MET A 250 -26.88 3.50 -7.76
C MET A 250 -28.01 3.75 -8.76
N ALA A 251 -29.00 2.86 -8.85
CA ALA A 251 -30.15 3.00 -9.74
C ALA A 251 -30.98 4.26 -9.43
N GLU A 252 -31.08 4.65 -8.16
CA GLU A 252 -31.82 5.82 -7.68
C GLU A 252 -31.01 7.15 -7.74
N GLY A 253 -29.83 7.16 -8.37
CA GLY A 253 -29.02 8.37 -8.50
C GLY A 253 -27.90 8.53 -7.46
N GLY A 254 -27.61 7.49 -6.68
CA GLY A 254 -26.43 7.39 -5.82
C GLY A 254 -26.58 7.90 -4.39
N GLY A 255 -27.53 8.79 -4.08
CA GLY A 255 -27.74 9.29 -2.72
C GLY A 255 -26.50 9.92 -2.07
N GLY A 256 -25.63 10.57 -2.86
CA GLY A 256 -24.35 11.14 -2.42
C GLY A 256 -23.14 10.21 -2.66
N TYR A 257 -23.35 8.98 -3.05
CA TYR A 257 -22.29 8.09 -3.55
C TYR A 257 -22.14 8.24 -5.07
N THR A 258 -20.91 8.10 -5.56
CA THR A 258 -20.59 8.31 -6.97
C THR A 258 -20.57 7.03 -7.79
N LYS A 259 -20.19 5.94 -7.14
CA LYS A 259 -20.09 4.61 -7.77
C LYS A 259 -20.17 3.48 -6.75
N PHE A 260 -20.59 2.32 -7.23
CA PHE A 260 -20.45 1.04 -6.54
C PHE A 260 -19.46 0.17 -7.31
N VAL A 261 -18.47 -0.41 -6.62
CA VAL A 261 -17.44 -1.25 -7.23
C VAL A 261 -17.49 -2.64 -6.60
N GLU A 262 -17.50 -3.65 -7.46
CA GLU A 262 -17.54 -5.07 -7.10
C GLU A 262 -16.25 -5.77 -7.57
N PRO A 263 -15.96 -7.01 -7.11
CA PRO A 263 -14.81 -7.78 -7.58
C PRO A 263 -14.71 -7.85 -9.11
N GLY A 264 -13.48 -7.74 -9.63
CA GLY A 264 -13.21 -7.58 -11.05
C GLY A 264 -13.24 -6.11 -11.51
N ASN A 265 -13.24 -5.19 -10.54
CA ASN A 265 -13.40 -3.74 -10.79
C ASN A 265 -14.69 -3.44 -11.60
N LEU A 266 -15.76 -4.19 -11.34
CA LEU A 266 -17.06 -3.92 -11.94
C LEU A 266 -17.62 -2.63 -11.36
N ILE A 267 -17.68 -1.57 -12.16
CA ILE A 267 -18.06 -0.24 -11.69
C ILE A 267 -19.46 0.13 -12.21
N THR A 268 -20.39 0.33 -11.29
CA THR A 268 -21.71 0.91 -11.53
C THR A 268 -21.71 2.34 -11.03
N PHE A 269 -21.87 3.32 -11.92
CA PHE A 269 -21.96 4.73 -11.54
C PHE A 269 -23.37 5.11 -11.11
N ALA A 270 -23.49 6.17 -10.30
CA ALA A 270 -24.77 6.74 -9.90
C ALA A 270 -25.64 7.05 -11.13
N GLY A 271 -26.92 6.69 -11.04
CA GLY A 271 -27.88 6.78 -12.15
C GLY A 271 -27.92 5.57 -13.08
N ASN A 272 -27.06 4.55 -12.87
CA ASN A 272 -27.05 3.33 -13.66
C ASN A 272 -27.46 2.10 -12.82
N SER A 273 -28.01 1.10 -13.51
CA SER A 273 -28.40 -0.18 -12.87
C SER A 273 -27.43 -1.32 -13.17
N THR A 274 -26.48 -1.13 -14.09
CA THR A 274 -25.51 -2.16 -14.51
C THR A 274 -24.11 -1.61 -14.55
N PRO A 275 -23.09 -2.44 -14.32
CA PRO A 275 -21.69 -2.04 -14.47
C PRO A 275 -21.38 -1.59 -15.90
N SER A 276 -20.58 -0.54 -16.03
CA SER A 276 -20.08 0.00 -17.29
C SER A 276 -18.59 -0.26 -17.51
N GLN A 277 -17.89 -0.74 -16.49
CA GLN A 277 -16.45 -1.01 -16.53
C GLN A 277 -16.14 -2.28 -15.72
N GLY A 278 -14.94 -2.83 -15.94
CA GLY A 278 -14.44 -4.01 -15.25
C GLY A 278 -14.73 -5.31 -16.00
N VAL A 279 -14.23 -6.39 -15.45
CA VAL A 279 -14.41 -7.75 -15.99
C VAL A 279 -14.77 -8.68 -14.84
N GLU A 280 -15.87 -9.38 -14.96
CA GLU A 280 -16.30 -10.34 -13.95
C GLU A 280 -15.22 -11.42 -13.76
N PRO A 281 -14.74 -11.65 -12.53
CA PRO A 281 -13.71 -12.66 -12.29
C PRO A 281 -14.31 -14.05 -12.46
N ALA A 282 -13.59 -14.97 -13.12
CA ALA A 282 -14.02 -16.36 -13.34
C ALA A 282 -14.32 -17.09 -12.03
N ARG A 283 -13.71 -16.65 -10.92
CA ARG A 283 -14.00 -17.11 -9.54
C ARG A 283 -13.83 -15.91 -8.61
N LEU A 284 -14.70 -15.84 -7.60
CA LEU A 284 -14.51 -14.87 -6.53
C LEU A 284 -13.16 -15.09 -5.83
N PRO A 285 -12.45 -14.00 -5.50
CA PRO A 285 -11.21 -14.08 -4.75
C PRO A 285 -11.45 -14.56 -3.32
N GLN A 286 -10.37 -14.81 -2.59
CA GLN A 286 -10.44 -15.34 -1.22
C GLN A 286 -11.17 -14.40 -0.26
N MET A 287 -11.01 -13.09 -0.42
CA MET A 287 -11.57 -12.06 0.45
C MET A 287 -12.15 -10.90 -0.39
N PRO A 288 -13.22 -11.13 -1.14
CA PRO A 288 -13.78 -10.15 -2.06
C PRO A 288 -14.16 -8.86 -1.33
N ALA A 289 -13.81 -7.71 -1.94
CA ALA A 289 -14.18 -6.40 -1.44
C ALA A 289 -15.18 -5.70 -2.35
N TYR A 290 -16.02 -4.90 -1.73
CA TYR A 290 -17.10 -4.13 -2.37
C TYR A 290 -17.05 -2.70 -1.86
N HIS A 291 -17.11 -1.72 -2.77
CA HIS A 291 -16.89 -0.33 -2.41
C HIS A 291 -18.07 0.52 -2.85
N LEU A 292 -18.80 1.05 -1.89
CA LEU A 292 -19.80 2.10 -2.09
C LEU A 292 -19.08 3.43 -1.90
N ALA A 293 -18.65 4.03 -3.01
CA ALA A 293 -17.63 5.07 -3.02
C ALA A 293 -18.21 6.48 -3.08
N LYS A 294 -17.59 7.38 -2.30
CA LYS A 294 -17.75 8.83 -2.42
C LYS A 294 -16.48 9.46 -2.99
N ALA A 295 -16.63 10.65 -3.58
CA ALA A 295 -15.50 11.35 -4.21
C ALA A 295 -14.40 11.75 -3.22
N ASP A 296 -14.77 12.03 -1.97
CA ASP A 296 -13.87 12.42 -0.87
C ASP A 296 -13.29 11.24 -0.07
N GLY A 297 -13.57 10.00 -0.50
CA GLY A 297 -13.15 8.79 0.21
C GLY A 297 -13.97 8.46 1.46
N SER A 298 -14.97 9.25 1.83
CA SER A 298 -15.84 9.01 3.01
C SER A 298 -16.93 7.97 2.79
N GLY A 299 -16.82 7.16 1.75
CA GLY A 299 -17.68 6.03 1.48
C GLY A 299 -17.36 4.81 2.35
N ILE A 300 -17.91 3.68 1.97
CA ILE A 300 -17.82 2.41 2.73
C ILE A 300 -17.20 1.33 1.85
N THR A 301 -16.20 0.64 2.36
CA THR A 301 -15.71 -0.62 1.82
C THR A 301 -16.20 -1.76 2.69
N MET A 302 -16.82 -2.77 2.10
CA MET A 302 -17.14 -4.03 2.78
C MET A 302 -16.27 -5.17 2.25
N VAL A 303 -15.63 -5.92 3.15
CA VAL A 303 -14.76 -7.05 2.82
C VAL A 303 -15.32 -8.33 3.44
N ASN A 304 -15.54 -9.36 2.62
CA ASN A 304 -15.81 -10.69 3.12
C ASN A 304 -14.48 -11.39 3.45
N ILE A 305 -14.19 -11.53 4.72
CA ILE A 305 -12.92 -12.14 5.18
C ILE A 305 -12.97 -13.67 5.21
N GLY A 306 -14.11 -14.28 4.87
CA GLY A 306 -14.29 -15.72 5.03
C GLY A 306 -14.19 -16.17 6.49
N VAL A 307 -13.76 -17.39 6.71
CA VAL A 307 -13.70 -18.00 8.05
C VAL A 307 -12.25 -18.09 8.54
N GLY A 308 -12.05 -17.70 9.79
CA GLY A 308 -10.80 -17.91 10.52
C GLY A 308 -10.02 -16.63 10.84
N PRO A 309 -9.29 -16.63 11.96
CA PRO A 309 -8.55 -15.46 12.44
C PRO A 309 -7.35 -15.10 11.54
N SER A 310 -6.78 -16.07 10.83
CA SER A 310 -5.67 -15.83 9.92
C SER A 310 -6.05 -14.93 8.73
N ASN A 311 -7.26 -15.13 8.17
CA ASN A 311 -7.75 -14.27 7.11
C ASN A 311 -8.00 -12.84 7.61
N ALA A 312 -8.58 -12.71 8.80
CA ALA A 312 -8.78 -11.41 9.43
C ALA A 312 -7.44 -10.68 9.61
N LYS A 313 -6.43 -11.36 10.18
CA LYS A 313 -5.08 -10.78 10.33
C LYS A 313 -4.49 -10.37 8.99
N THR A 314 -4.48 -11.26 8.01
CA THR A 314 -3.86 -10.99 6.71
C THR A 314 -4.48 -9.77 6.03
N ILE A 315 -5.80 -9.67 5.97
CA ILE A 315 -6.45 -8.56 5.28
C ILE A 315 -6.31 -7.24 6.03
N THR A 316 -6.36 -7.27 7.37
CA THR A 316 -6.17 -6.05 8.18
C THR A 316 -4.75 -5.52 8.08
N ASP A 317 -3.73 -6.38 8.08
CA ASP A 317 -2.33 -5.99 7.90
C ASP A 317 -2.12 -5.25 6.55
N HIS A 318 -2.80 -5.69 5.49
CA HIS A 318 -2.71 -5.02 4.19
C HIS A 318 -3.55 -3.75 4.11
N ILE A 319 -4.76 -3.73 4.69
CA ILE A 319 -5.61 -2.54 4.71
C ILE A 319 -5.01 -1.43 5.58
N ALA A 320 -4.21 -1.78 6.60
CA ALA A 320 -3.58 -0.81 7.49
C ALA A 320 -2.75 0.26 6.75
N VAL A 321 -2.11 -0.11 5.61
CA VAL A 321 -1.33 0.86 4.82
C VAL A 321 -2.18 1.93 4.16
N LEU A 322 -3.48 1.68 3.95
CA LEU A 322 -4.45 2.64 3.42
C LEU A 322 -4.94 3.63 4.48
N ARG A 323 -4.64 3.37 5.76
CA ARG A 323 -4.96 4.25 6.90
C ARG A 323 -6.45 4.63 6.98
N PRO A 324 -7.39 3.65 6.99
CA PRO A 324 -8.81 3.95 7.10
C PRO A 324 -9.11 4.67 8.42
N HIS A 325 -10.12 5.55 8.41
CA HIS A 325 -10.54 6.28 9.60
C HIS A 325 -11.17 5.37 10.65
N ALA A 326 -11.89 4.35 10.19
CA ALA A 326 -12.47 3.34 11.07
C ALA A 326 -12.64 2.02 10.33
N TRP A 327 -12.55 0.94 11.09
CA TRP A 327 -12.93 -0.40 10.64
C TRP A 327 -13.78 -1.09 11.72
N LEU A 328 -14.76 -1.86 11.26
CA LEU A 328 -15.72 -2.52 12.12
C LEU A 328 -15.95 -3.97 11.63
N MET A 329 -15.88 -4.93 12.54
CA MET A 329 -16.27 -6.30 12.27
C MET A 329 -17.76 -6.47 12.53
N LEU A 330 -18.49 -6.90 11.49
CA LEU A 330 -19.91 -7.24 11.54
C LEU A 330 -20.05 -8.77 11.62
N GLY A 331 -20.72 -9.25 12.66
CA GLY A 331 -20.90 -10.68 12.83
C GLY A 331 -21.70 -11.03 14.09
N HIS A 332 -21.94 -12.31 14.28
CA HIS A 332 -22.53 -12.82 15.50
C HIS A 332 -21.44 -13.24 16.49
N CYS A 333 -21.62 -12.96 17.75
CA CYS A 333 -20.77 -13.45 18.82
C CYS A 333 -21.57 -14.31 19.79
N ALA A 334 -20.95 -15.34 20.34
CA ALA A 334 -21.53 -16.10 21.42
C ALA A 334 -21.53 -15.24 22.70
N GLY A 335 -22.67 -15.16 23.37
CA GLY A 335 -22.76 -14.56 24.70
C GLY A 335 -22.37 -15.58 25.77
N LEU A 336 -21.61 -15.12 26.77
CA LEU A 336 -21.43 -15.91 27.99
C LEU A 336 -22.67 -15.75 28.88
N PRO A 337 -23.22 -16.83 29.49
CA PRO A 337 -24.48 -16.79 30.23
C PRO A 337 -24.57 -15.73 31.33
N ALA A 338 -23.44 -15.32 31.91
CA ALA A 338 -23.39 -14.33 32.97
C ALA A 338 -23.53 -12.87 32.50
N VAL A 339 -23.55 -12.61 31.16
CA VAL A 339 -23.52 -11.25 30.61
C VAL A 339 -24.76 -10.94 29.76
N MET A 340 -25.64 -11.92 29.54
CA MET A 340 -26.84 -11.75 28.73
C MET A 340 -28.00 -11.10 29.51
N HIS A 341 -27.83 -9.86 29.92
CA HIS A 341 -28.96 -9.03 30.32
C HIS A 341 -29.13 -7.91 29.28
N SER A 342 -30.11 -8.12 28.39
CA SER A 342 -30.57 -7.27 27.29
C SER A 342 -29.69 -7.25 26.02
N ALA A 343 -30.37 -7.20 24.87
CA ALA A 343 -29.77 -7.02 23.55
C ALA A 343 -29.14 -5.62 23.42
N ALA A 344 -27.96 -5.45 23.99
CA ALA A 344 -27.17 -4.25 23.81
C ALA A 344 -26.09 -4.52 22.77
N ILE A 345 -25.99 -3.64 21.78
CA ILE A 345 -24.84 -3.56 20.89
C ILE A 345 -23.61 -3.33 21.78
N GLN A 346 -22.79 -4.34 21.96
CA GLN A 346 -21.53 -4.19 22.69
C GLN A 346 -20.48 -3.64 21.75
N TYR A 347 -20.20 -2.36 21.88
CA TYR A 347 -18.97 -1.76 21.36
C TYR A 347 -17.80 -2.29 22.19
N ARG A 348 -17.01 -3.19 21.64
CA ARG A 348 -15.73 -3.54 22.26
C ARG A 348 -14.72 -2.51 21.82
N THR A 349 -14.41 -1.58 22.69
CA THR A 349 -13.16 -0.81 22.62
C THR A 349 -12.00 -1.81 22.62
N PRO A 350 -10.97 -1.65 21.79
CA PRO A 350 -9.77 -2.47 21.90
C PRO A 350 -9.24 -2.33 23.33
N ALA A 351 -9.05 -3.45 24.00
CA ALA A 351 -8.42 -3.43 25.32
C ALA A 351 -7.04 -2.79 25.14
N ALA A 352 -6.84 -1.66 25.82
CA ALA A 352 -5.51 -1.11 26.02
C ALA A 352 -4.62 -2.23 26.54
N GLY A 353 -3.57 -2.56 25.79
CA GLY A 353 -2.67 -3.63 26.11
C GLY A 353 -2.14 -3.47 27.54
N HIS A 354 -2.33 -4.48 28.33
CA HIS A 354 -1.56 -4.61 29.54
C HIS A 354 -0.13 -5.03 29.17
N ARG A 355 0.78 -4.26 29.65
CA ARG A 355 2.26 -4.28 29.73
C ARG A 355 2.94 -5.62 29.50
#